data_3994e4e7596db9ac32a4f0ab7acb9051
#
_entry.id   3994e4e7596db9ac32a4f0ab7acb9051
#
_cell.length_a   1.000
_cell.length_b   1.000
_cell.length_c   1.000
_cell.angle_alpha   90.00
_cell.angle_beta   90.00
_cell.angle_gamma   90.00
#
_symmetry.space_group_name_H-M   'P 1'
#
loop_
_entity.id
_entity.type
_entity.pdbx_description
1 polymer ?
#
loop_
_entity_poly.entity_id
_entity_poly.type
_entity_poly.pdbx_seq_one_letter_code
_entity_poly.pdbx_strand_id
1 'polypeptide(L)'
;MNFQQTAASQDRQVAPSFGEAFKFWLKLGFISFGGPTGQIAIMQTELVEKKRWISQSRFLHALNFCMLLPGPEAQQLAIYIGWLLHKTWGGIVAGAFFVIPSIFILWTLSFIYAAYGNVPWIAAIFYGLKPAVTAIVLTAVIRIGRKALKNEVMWALATLAFIAIYFFKAPFPAIVLSAGIIGFLGGLVWKSKFNSGSKEHSASTLSVIGDDGESPPHTQPNLARAFRVSVLWLTLWLTPILIVGAVRGWESTLFKEGLFFSKAAVVTFGGAYAVLPYVAQQALFHYGWLKPGQMMDGLGLAETTPGPLIMVLQFVGFMGAWQHPEGLAPLVAATIGALITTWVTFTPCFLWIFLAGPYIEQLRGNQRLTAALSAITAAIVGVVLNLAVWFGFRVFFPVSGTVDWFAILLCAAAFVAMLRYKIDIIPVIIGSAILGLSYNLMLGLG
;
A
#
# COMPACT_ATOMS: atom_id res chain seq x y z
N MET A 1 58.34 -11.36 8.89
CA MET A 1 57.35 -12.16 8.10
C MET A 1 56.14 -12.46 8.97
N ASN A 2 54.91 -12.28 8.49
CA ASN A 2 53.62 -12.47 9.13
C ASN A 2 53.02 -11.28 9.92
N PHE A 3 52.86 -10.14 9.25
CA PHE A 3 51.98 -9.05 9.75
C PHE A 3 50.74 -8.82 8.88
N GLN A 4 50.45 -9.66 7.88
CA GLN A 4 49.36 -9.47 6.93
C GLN A 4 48.15 -10.43 7.13
N GLN A 5 48.18 -11.35 8.11
CA GLN A 5 47.08 -12.29 8.35
C GLN A 5 46.16 -11.94 9.55
N THR A 6 46.45 -10.90 10.29
CA THR A 6 45.71 -10.55 11.52
C THR A 6 44.66 -9.43 11.30
N ALA A 7 44.57 -8.85 10.10
CA ALA A 7 43.62 -7.76 9.79
C ALA A 7 42.29 -8.23 9.17
N ALA A 8 42.13 -9.52 8.87
CA ALA A 8 40.93 -10.04 8.17
C ALA A 8 39.86 -10.64 9.07
N SER A 9 40.00 -10.57 10.39
CA SER A 9 39.02 -11.10 11.35
C SER A 9 38.20 -10.05 12.10
N GLN A 10 38.27 -8.79 11.68
CA GLN A 10 37.49 -7.72 12.31
C GLN A 10 36.11 -7.57 11.69
N ASP A 11 35.08 -7.81 12.51
CA ASP A 11 33.69 -7.46 12.40
C ASP A 11 32.86 -8.13 11.27
N ARG A 12 32.78 -9.43 11.24
CA ARG A 12 31.56 -10.06 10.75
C ARG A 12 30.44 -9.73 11.74
N GLN A 13 29.55 -8.82 11.34
CA GLN A 13 28.34 -8.58 12.14
C GLN A 13 27.58 -9.89 12.33
N VAL A 14 27.29 -10.21 13.60
CA VAL A 14 26.57 -11.43 13.96
C VAL A 14 25.13 -11.33 13.44
N ALA A 15 24.67 -12.35 12.73
CA ALA A 15 23.28 -12.39 12.27
C ALA A 15 22.35 -12.30 13.50
N PRO A 16 21.26 -11.50 13.41
CA PRO A 16 20.33 -11.36 14.53
C PRO A 16 19.73 -12.72 14.91
N SER A 17 19.51 -12.95 16.18
CA SER A 17 18.74 -14.11 16.63
C SER A 17 17.27 -13.99 16.15
N PHE A 18 16.58 -15.12 16.01
CA PHE A 18 15.15 -15.09 15.66
C PHE A 18 14.32 -14.27 16.66
N GLY A 19 14.65 -14.37 17.97
CA GLY A 19 13.96 -13.59 19.00
C GLY A 19 14.20 -12.08 18.90
N GLU A 20 15.39 -11.65 18.49
CA GLU A 20 15.70 -10.24 18.24
C GLU A 20 14.93 -9.72 17.01
N ALA A 21 14.93 -10.49 15.92
CA ALA A 21 14.18 -10.16 14.71
C ALA A 21 12.67 -10.12 14.99
N PHE A 22 12.14 -11.07 15.76
CA PHE A 22 10.73 -11.08 16.18
C PHE A 22 10.33 -9.79 16.90
N LYS A 23 11.11 -9.38 17.92
CA LYS A 23 10.85 -8.13 18.64
C LYS A 23 10.92 -6.90 17.74
N PHE A 24 11.84 -6.90 16.80
CA PHE A 24 11.98 -5.83 15.83
C PHE A 24 10.76 -5.74 14.89
N TRP A 25 10.33 -6.86 14.29
CA TRP A 25 9.18 -6.87 13.40
C TRP A 25 7.87 -6.49 14.11
N LEU A 26 7.71 -6.95 15.36
CA LEU A 26 6.57 -6.53 16.18
C LEU A 26 6.59 -5.02 16.43
N LYS A 27 7.73 -4.45 16.83
CA LYS A 27 7.91 -3.01 17.02
C LYS A 27 7.61 -2.26 15.72
N LEU A 28 8.14 -2.75 14.59
CA LEU A 28 7.93 -2.11 13.28
C LEU A 28 6.45 -2.00 12.93
N GLY A 29 5.63 -3.01 13.22
CA GLY A 29 4.19 -2.98 12.97
C GLY A 29 3.48 -1.83 13.68
N PHE A 30 3.93 -1.44 14.87
CA PHE A 30 3.35 -0.32 15.64
C PHE A 30 3.87 1.07 15.25
N ILE A 31 5.09 1.15 14.68
CA ILE A 31 5.71 2.44 14.34
C ILE A 31 5.68 2.77 12.85
N SER A 32 5.09 1.90 12.02
CA SER A 32 5.05 2.05 10.56
C SER A 32 3.95 2.99 10.12
N PHE A 33 4.17 4.28 10.29
CA PHE A 33 3.29 5.37 9.84
C PHE A 33 3.79 6.04 8.55
N GLY A 34 2.96 6.90 7.96
CA GLY A 34 3.35 7.79 6.87
C GLY A 34 3.28 7.16 5.47
N GLY A 35 2.44 6.15 5.31
CA GLY A 35 2.24 5.45 4.04
C GLY A 35 3.50 4.71 3.55
N PRO A 36 3.51 4.18 2.32
CA PRO A 36 4.60 3.33 1.83
C PRO A 36 5.99 3.99 1.93
N THR A 37 6.09 5.28 1.59
CA THR A 37 7.37 6.00 1.61
C THR A 37 7.94 6.15 3.02
N GLY A 38 7.09 6.48 4.00
CA GLY A 38 7.50 6.59 5.41
C GLY A 38 7.92 5.23 5.98
N GLN A 39 7.17 4.19 5.69
CA GLN A 39 7.44 2.83 6.12
C GLN A 39 8.78 2.29 5.58
N ILE A 40 9.04 2.52 4.28
CA ILE A 40 10.32 2.15 3.65
C ILE A 40 11.47 2.93 4.26
N ALA A 41 11.29 4.24 4.53
CA ALA A 41 12.31 5.06 5.17
C ALA A 41 12.63 4.57 6.60
N ILE A 42 11.60 4.20 7.39
CA ILE A 42 11.79 3.62 8.72
C ILE A 42 12.58 2.30 8.63
N MET A 43 12.20 1.41 7.70
CA MET A 43 12.92 0.15 7.49
C MET A 43 14.37 0.40 7.05
N GLN A 44 14.63 1.35 6.17
CA GLN A 44 15.98 1.71 5.74
C GLN A 44 16.82 2.19 6.93
N THR A 45 16.31 3.15 7.69
CA THR A 45 17.03 3.68 8.87
C THR A 45 17.30 2.60 9.92
N GLU A 46 16.30 1.76 10.22
CA GLU A 46 16.47 0.74 11.27
C GLU A 46 17.33 -0.45 10.80
N LEU A 47 17.12 -0.96 9.58
CA LEU A 47 17.75 -2.20 9.11
C LEU A 47 19.11 -1.97 8.45
N VAL A 48 19.28 -0.83 7.77
CA VAL A 48 20.52 -0.52 7.03
C VAL A 48 21.45 0.33 7.89
N GLU A 49 20.97 1.46 8.42
CA GLU A 49 21.85 2.43 9.10
C GLU A 49 22.17 2.02 10.54
N LYS A 50 21.13 1.66 11.34
CA LYS A 50 21.30 1.36 12.77
C LYS A 50 21.73 -0.09 13.02
N LYS A 51 20.95 -1.06 12.55
CA LYS A 51 21.17 -2.48 12.82
C LYS A 51 22.14 -3.13 11.85
N ARG A 52 22.32 -2.55 10.67
CA ARG A 52 23.18 -3.07 9.59
C ARG A 52 22.91 -4.55 9.26
N TRP A 53 21.64 -4.95 9.32
CA TRP A 53 21.24 -6.31 8.98
C TRP A 53 21.29 -6.59 7.49
N ILE A 54 21.12 -5.54 6.66
CA ILE A 54 21.18 -5.62 5.19
C ILE A 54 21.97 -4.43 4.65
N SER A 55 22.75 -4.65 3.57
CA SER A 55 23.45 -3.56 2.90
C SER A 55 22.49 -2.59 2.20
N GLN A 56 22.90 -1.34 2.05
CA GLN A 56 22.14 -0.32 1.32
C GLN A 56 21.80 -0.77 -0.11
N SER A 57 22.77 -1.33 -0.82
CA SER A 57 22.61 -1.81 -2.18
C SER A 57 21.57 -2.94 -2.26
N ARG A 58 21.66 -3.93 -1.36
CA ARG A 58 20.72 -5.04 -1.31
C ARG A 58 19.31 -4.62 -0.89
N PHE A 59 19.21 -3.67 0.04
CA PHE A 59 17.94 -3.08 0.43
C PHE A 59 17.24 -2.38 -0.76
N LEU A 60 17.97 -1.54 -1.48
CA LEU A 60 17.43 -0.85 -2.67
C LEU A 60 17.08 -1.82 -3.78
N HIS A 61 17.89 -2.87 -3.97
CA HIS A 61 17.59 -3.91 -4.94
C HIS A 61 16.31 -4.68 -4.57
N ALA A 62 16.16 -5.07 -3.31
CA ALA A 62 14.94 -5.70 -2.78
C ALA A 62 13.71 -4.81 -2.96
N LEU A 63 13.85 -3.51 -2.64
CA LEU A 63 12.78 -2.54 -2.82
C LEU A 63 12.35 -2.44 -4.27
N ASN A 64 13.30 -2.27 -5.18
CA ASN A 64 13.02 -2.21 -6.62
C ASN A 64 12.30 -3.47 -7.11
N PHE A 65 12.67 -4.64 -6.59
CA PHE A 65 12.00 -5.89 -6.92
C PHE A 65 10.55 -5.92 -6.35
N CYS A 66 10.35 -5.57 -5.09
CA CYS A 66 9.00 -5.52 -4.51
C CYS A 66 8.07 -4.55 -5.28
N MET A 67 8.62 -3.46 -5.83
CA MET A 67 7.84 -2.54 -6.69
C MET A 67 7.41 -3.17 -8.02
N LEU A 68 8.00 -4.31 -8.42
CA LEU A 68 7.62 -5.07 -9.62
C LEU A 68 6.45 -6.02 -9.37
N LEU A 69 6.20 -6.37 -8.12
CA LEU A 69 5.19 -7.34 -7.74
C LEU A 69 3.85 -6.64 -7.43
N PRO A 70 2.72 -7.28 -7.69
CA PRO A 70 1.45 -6.72 -7.28
C PRO A 70 1.28 -6.80 -5.76
N GLY A 71 0.76 -5.73 -5.16
CA GLY A 71 0.49 -5.63 -3.72
C GLY A 71 1.28 -4.52 -3.00
N PRO A 72 1.17 -4.43 -1.67
CA PRO A 72 1.84 -3.41 -0.86
C PRO A 72 3.35 -3.67 -0.74
N GLU A 73 4.16 -2.86 -1.42
CA GLU A 73 5.61 -2.99 -1.53
C GLU A 73 6.34 -2.97 -0.18
N ALA A 74 5.86 -2.19 0.79
CA ALA A 74 6.49 -2.10 2.11
C ALA A 74 6.36 -3.41 2.90
N GLN A 75 5.19 -4.08 2.85
CA GLN A 75 5.00 -5.40 3.44
C GLN A 75 5.86 -6.45 2.72
N GLN A 76 5.86 -6.41 1.39
CA GLN A 76 6.66 -7.34 0.59
C GLN A 76 8.15 -7.21 0.91
N LEU A 77 8.64 -5.98 1.08
CA LEU A 77 10.02 -5.72 1.49
C LEU A 77 10.31 -6.30 2.89
N ALA A 78 9.39 -6.15 3.85
CA ALA A 78 9.51 -6.76 5.17
C ALA A 78 9.55 -8.30 5.08
N ILE A 79 8.64 -8.91 4.31
CA ILE A 79 8.62 -10.37 4.06
C ILE A 79 9.95 -10.83 3.47
N TYR A 80 10.46 -10.13 2.46
CA TYR A 80 11.69 -10.49 1.77
C TYR A 80 12.92 -10.41 2.69
N ILE A 81 13.08 -9.32 3.43
CA ILE A 81 14.20 -9.16 4.37
C ILE A 81 14.09 -10.19 5.52
N GLY A 82 12.91 -10.40 6.06
CA GLY A 82 12.66 -11.43 7.07
C GLY A 82 13.01 -12.83 6.56
N TRP A 83 12.66 -13.14 5.30
CA TRP A 83 13.00 -14.40 4.63
C TRP A 83 14.50 -14.57 4.39
N LEU A 84 15.19 -13.52 4.00
CA LEU A 84 16.66 -13.56 3.87
C LEU A 84 17.33 -13.86 5.19
N LEU A 85 16.87 -13.25 6.30
CA LEU A 85 17.44 -13.40 7.64
C LEU A 85 17.12 -14.77 8.27
N HIS A 86 15.87 -15.20 8.23
CA HIS A 86 15.38 -16.37 8.98
C HIS A 86 14.48 -17.28 8.14
N LYS A 87 14.76 -17.42 6.86
CA LYS A 87 14.02 -18.32 5.95
C LYS A 87 12.50 -18.03 5.96
N THR A 88 11.69 -19.04 5.67
CA THR A 88 10.22 -18.90 5.54
C THR A 88 9.57 -18.32 6.81
N TRP A 89 9.96 -18.76 8.00
CA TRP A 89 9.39 -18.26 9.26
C TRP A 89 9.73 -16.79 9.51
N GLY A 90 10.96 -16.37 9.18
CA GLY A 90 11.32 -14.95 9.27
C GLY A 90 10.46 -14.07 8.37
N GLY A 91 10.21 -14.52 7.13
CA GLY A 91 9.30 -13.81 6.21
C GLY A 91 7.86 -13.78 6.70
N ILE A 92 7.33 -14.91 7.21
CA ILE A 92 5.97 -14.96 7.77
C ILE A 92 5.81 -13.99 8.94
N VAL A 93 6.73 -14.04 9.90
CA VAL A 93 6.70 -13.17 11.09
C VAL A 93 6.79 -11.69 10.68
N ALA A 94 7.72 -11.34 9.80
CA ALA A 94 7.89 -9.97 9.34
C ALA A 94 6.64 -9.42 8.64
N GLY A 95 6.10 -10.16 7.69
CA GLY A 95 4.92 -9.75 6.94
C GLY A 95 3.63 -9.74 7.77
N ALA A 96 3.45 -10.71 8.68
CA ALA A 96 2.30 -10.77 9.56
C ALA A 96 2.30 -9.61 10.58
N PHE A 97 3.41 -9.36 11.27
CA PHE A 97 3.50 -8.28 12.24
C PHE A 97 3.44 -6.88 11.61
N PHE A 98 3.78 -6.75 10.33
CA PHE A 98 3.59 -5.50 9.61
C PHE A 98 2.11 -5.12 9.45
N VAL A 99 1.19 -6.09 9.52
CA VAL A 99 -0.25 -5.93 9.29
C VAL A 99 -1.09 -6.10 10.56
N ILE A 100 -0.73 -7.03 11.44
CA ILE A 100 -1.54 -7.41 12.61
C ILE A 100 -1.95 -6.22 13.49
N PRO A 101 -1.07 -5.27 13.89
CA PRO A 101 -1.49 -4.13 14.70
C PRO A 101 -2.58 -3.31 14.03
N SER A 102 -2.48 -3.10 12.71
CA SER A 102 -3.46 -2.36 11.92
C SER A 102 -4.82 -3.03 11.89
N ILE A 103 -4.86 -4.37 11.87
CA ILE A 103 -6.12 -5.13 11.84
C ILE A 103 -6.98 -4.73 13.04
N PHE A 104 -6.41 -4.75 14.23
CA PHE A 104 -7.15 -4.44 15.46
C PHE A 104 -7.51 -2.96 15.57
N ILE A 105 -6.56 -2.08 15.27
CA ILE A 105 -6.77 -0.63 15.38
C ILE A 105 -7.84 -0.19 14.38
N LEU A 106 -7.69 -0.55 13.11
CA LEU A 106 -8.65 -0.13 12.08
C LEU A 106 -10.00 -0.82 12.23
N TRP A 107 -10.05 -2.08 12.71
CA TRP A 107 -11.31 -2.73 13.05
C TRP A 107 -12.07 -1.95 14.14
N THR A 108 -11.36 -1.55 15.21
CA THR A 108 -11.95 -0.75 16.30
C THR A 108 -12.46 0.61 15.78
N LEU A 109 -11.65 1.30 14.98
CA LEU A 109 -12.04 2.57 14.39
C LEU A 109 -13.21 2.43 13.42
N SER A 110 -13.25 1.35 12.63
CA SER A 110 -14.37 1.03 11.73
C SER A 110 -15.65 0.75 12.51
N PHE A 111 -15.56 0.04 13.64
CA PHE A 111 -16.70 -0.19 14.52
C PHE A 111 -17.22 1.11 15.13
N ILE A 112 -16.33 1.96 15.68
CA ILE A 112 -16.72 3.28 16.22
C ILE A 112 -17.39 4.12 15.12
N TYR A 113 -16.84 4.12 13.92
CA TYR A 113 -17.41 4.81 12.79
C TYR A 113 -18.81 4.29 12.41
N ALA A 114 -18.96 2.98 12.30
CA ALA A 114 -20.22 2.35 11.88
C ALA A 114 -21.34 2.51 12.94
N ALA A 115 -20.98 2.36 14.21
CA ALA A 115 -21.94 2.41 15.32
C ALA A 115 -22.28 3.84 15.77
N TYR A 116 -21.30 4.75 15.74
CA TYR A 116 -21.41 6.08 16.35
C TYR A 116 -21.10 7.23 15.38
N GLY A 117 -20.85 6.97 14.10
CA GLY A 117 -20.48 8.00 13.12
C GLY A 117 -21.53 9.10 12.91
N ASN A 118 -22.78 8.85 13.27
CA ASN A 118 -23.86 9.83 13.24
C ASN A 118 -23.95 10.72 14.50
N VAL A 119 -23.14 10.45 15.53
CA VAL A 119 -23.08 11.30 16.71
C VAL A 119 -22.47 12.63 16.33
N PRO A 120 -23.08 13.80 16.65
CA PRO A 120 -22.67 15.10 16.09
C PRO A 120 -21.19 15.42 16.22
N TRP A 121 -20.58 15.20 17.40
CA TRP A 121 -19.16 15.50 17.60
C TRP A 121 -18.23 14.53 16.82
N ILE A 122 -18.65 13.26 16.61
CA ILE A 122 -17.91 12.30 15.78
C ILE A 122 -18.01 12.72 14.30
N ALA A 123 -19.22 13.06 13.84
CA ALA A 123 -19.45 13.55 12.50
C ALA A 123 -18.63 14.82 12.22
N ALA A 124 -18.49 15.72 13.20
CA ALA A 124 -17.70 16.94 13.11
C ALA A 124 -16.19 16.65 12.96
N ILE A 125 -15.67 15.63 13.64
CA ILE A 125 -14.28 15.15 13.45
C ILE A 125 -14.08 14.68 11.99
N PHE A 126 -14.98 13.83 11.49
CA PHE A 126 -14.90 13.33 10.12
C PHE A 126 -15.10 14.43 9.07
N TYR A 127 -15.90 15.44 9.37
CA TYR A 127 -16.04 16.62 8.53
C TYR A 127 -14.67 17.33 8.32
N GLY A 128 -13.90 17.54 9.40
CA GLY A 128 -12.56 18.12 9.30
C GLY A 128 -11.53 17.20 8.65
N LEU A 129 -11.71 15.87 8.73
CA LEU A 129 -10.80 14.91 8.11
C LEU A 129 -10.87 14.90 6.57
N LYS A 130 -12.05 15.08 5.97
CA LYS A 130 -12.25 15.00 4.51
C LYS A 130 -11.36 15.98 3.70
N PRO A 131 -11.27 17.28 4.07
CA PRO A 131 -10.33 18.20 3.42
C PRO A 131 -8.86 17.80 3.56
N ALA A 132 -8.47 17.29 4.75
CA ALA A 132 -7.10 16.82 4.98
C ALA A 132 -6.77 15.61 4.09
N VAL A 133 -7.67 14.64 3.99
CA VAL A 133 -7.52 13.47 3.10
C VAL A 133 -7.40 13.89 1.65
N THR A 134 -8.19 14.88 1.21
CA THR A 134 -8.08 15.43 -0.15
C THR A 134 -6.68 16.04 -0.37
N ALA A 135 -6.15 16.80 0.59
CA ALA A 135 -4.81 17.35 0.53
C ALA A 135 -3.72 16.27 0.52
N ILE A 136 -3.90 15.20 1.29
CA ILE A 136 -2.98 14.04 1.32
C ILE A 136 -2.92 13.37 -0.05
N VAL A 137 -4.07 13.11 -0.69
CA VAL A 137 -4.12 12.50 -2.02
C VAL A 137 -3.50 13.40 -3.07
N LEU A 138 -3.75 14.72 -3.03
CA LEU A 138 -3.08 15.70 -3.91
C LEU A 138 -1.55 15.69 -3.72
N THR A 139 -1.10 15.63 -2.48
CA THR A 139 0.34 15.52 -2.16
C THR A 139 0.93 14.20 -2.69
N ALA A 140 0.18 13.10 -2.61
CA ALA A 140 0.58 11.81 -3.17
C ALA A 140 0.72 11.87 -4.70
N VAL A 141 -0.21 12.54 -5.41
CA VAL A 141 -0.09 12.77 -6.87
C VAL A 141 1.23 13.46 -7.20
N ILE A 142 1.57 14.55 -6.50
CA ILE A 142 2.81 15.29 -6.73
C ILE A 142 4.04 14.42 -6.41
N ARG A 143 4.02 13.69 -5.30
CA ARG A 143 5.12 12.84 -4.86
C ARG A 143 5.39 11.71 -5.84
N ILE A 144 4.34 11.00 -6.28
CA ILE A 144 4.45 9.93 -7.27
C ILE A 144 4.84 10.53 -8.62
N GLY A 145 4.20 11.64 -9.04
CA GLY A 145 4.49 12.31 -10.31
C GLY A 145 5.95 12.72 -10.45
N ARG A 146 6.54 13.33 -9.43
CA ARG A 146 7.97 13.70 -9.44
C ARG A 146 8.92 12.53 -9.66
N LYS A 147 8.54 11.34 -9.20
CA LYS A 147 9.34 10.11 -9.40
C LYS A 147 9.07 9.44 -10.74
N ALA A 148 7.83 9.44 -11.21
CA ALA A 148 7.38 8.68 -12.38
C ALA A 148 7.46 9.48 -13.68
N LEU A 149 7.13 10.77 -13.67
CA LEU A 149 6.97 11.60 -14.88
C LEU A 149 8.31 12.25 -15.30
N LYS A 150 9.25 11.44 -15.76
CA LYS A 150 10.62 11.87 -16.09
C LYS A 150 10.77 12.41 -17.51
N ASN A 151 9.84 12.15 -18.40
CA ASN A 151 9.88 12.57 -19.81
C ASN A 151 8.49 12.71 -20.40
N GLU A 152 8.41 13.24 -21.62
CA GLU A 152 7.14 13.51 -22.32
C GLU A 152 6.25 12.28 -22.49
N VAL A 153 6.84 11.10 -22.72
CA VAL A 153 6.07 9.85 -22.90
C VAL A 153 5.38 9.48 -21.59
N MET A 154 6.05 9.63 -20.45
CA MET A 154 5.44 9.36 -19.14
C MET A 154 4.34 10.37 -18.81
N TRP A 155 4.51 11.64 -19.18
CA TRP A 155 3.44 12.65 -19.07
C TRP A 155 2.25 12.32 -19.97
N ALA A 156 2.49 11.90 -21.21
CA ALA A 156 1.43 11.48 -22.12
C ALA A 156 0.65 10.29 -21.58
N LEU A 157 1.33 9.28 -21.02
CA LEU A 157 0.69 8.12 -20.39
C LEU A 157 -0.19 8.51 -19.19
N ALA A 158 0.30 9.40 -18.33
CA ALA A 158 -0.47 9.90 -17.19
C ALA A 158 -1.71 10.66 -17.64
N THR A 159 -1.57 11.54 -18.63
CA THR A 159 -2.67 12.32 -19.19
C THR A 159 -3.71 11.43 -19.88
N LEU A 160 -3.28 10.47 -20.69
CA LEU A 160 -4.18 9.52 -21.34
C LEU A 160 -4.91 8.63 -20.32
N ALA A 161 -4.23 8.18 -19.27
CA ALA A 161 -4.85 7.42 -18.20
C ALA A 161 -5.91 8.24 -17.44
N PHE A 162 -5.62 9.52 -17.14
CA PHE A 162 -6.59 10.44 -16.54
C PHE A 162 -7.81 10.62 -17.44
N ILE A 163 -7.62 10.92 -18.74
CA ILE A 163 -8.69 11.09 -19.73
C ILE A 163 -9.51 9.80 -19.84
N ALA A 164 -8.86 8.65 -19.95
CA ALA A 164 -9.52 7.36 -20.07
C ALA A 164 -10.44 7.06 -18.87
N ILE A 165 -9.98 7.32 -17.64
CA ILE A 165 -10.81 7.05 -16.46
C ILE A 165 -11.88 8.12 -16.22
N TYR A 166 -11.56 9.40 -16.43
CA TYR A 166 -12.45 10.52 -16.12
C TYR A 166 -13.60 10.62 -17.12
N PHE A 167 -13.29 10.61 -18.42
CA PHE A 167 -14.29 10.82 -19.49
C PHE A 167 -14.89 9.50 -19.99
N PHE A 168 -14.08 8.46 -20.14
CA PHE A 168 -14.54 7.19 -20.72
C PHE A 168 -14.85 6.12 -19.67
N LYS A 169 -14.62 6.40 -18.39
CA LYS A 169 -14.84 5.47 -17.28
C LYS A 169 -14.16 4.11 -17.51
N ALA A 170 -13.01 4.11 -18.17
CA ALA A 170 -12.25 2.91 -18.48
C ALA A 170 -11.92 2.14 -17.18
N PRO A 171 -12.07 0.81 -17.17
CA PRO A 171 -11.78 0.02 -15.97
C PRO A 171 -10.29 0.06 -15.64
N PHE A 172 -9.97 0.28 -14.36
CA PHE A 172 -8.60 0.39 -13.87
C PHE A 172 -7.67 -0.75 -14.32
N PRO A 173 -8.09 -2.04 -14.27
CA PRO A 173 -7.24 -3.12 -14.77
C PRO A 173 -6.84 -2.97 -16.25
N ALA A 174 -7.74 -2.45 -17.09
CA ALA A 174 -7.43 -2.22 -18.51
C ALA A 174 -6.38 -1.12 -18.69
N ILE A 175 -6.44 -0.04 -17.87
CA ILE A 175 -5.43 1.03 -17.88
C ILE A 175 -4.06 0.49 -17.50
N VAL A 176 -3.98 -0.32 -16.42
CA VAL A 176 -2.73 -0.92 -15.95
C VAL A 176 -2.14 -1.86 -17.01
N LEU A 177 -2.95 -2.75 -17.56
CA LEU A 177 -2.51 -3.70 -18.60
C LEU A 177 -2.05 -2.98 -19.87
N SER A 178 -2.81 -2.00 -20.34
CA SER A 178 -2.46 -1.20 -21.52
C SER A 178 -1.13 -0.46 -21.32
N ALA A 179 -0.98 0.20 -20.17
CA ALA A 179 0.26 0.90 -19.82
C ALA A 179 1.44 -0.07 -19.74
N GLY A 180 1.24 -1.26 -19.15
CA GLY A 180 2.25 -2.31 -19.08
C GLY A 180 2.69 -2.79 -20.46
N ILE A 181 1.74 -3.04 -21.36
CA ILE A 181 2.03 -3.45 -22.76
C ILE A 181 2.75 -2.33 -23.51
N ILE A 182 2.27 -1.08 -23.41
CA ILE A 182 2.92 0.08 -24.05
C ILE A 182 4.35 0.24 -23.52
N GLY A 183 4.55 0.12 -22.21
CA GLY A 183 5.88 0.20 -21.60
C GLY A 183 6.80 -0.93 -22.03
N PHE A 184 6.30 -2.16 -22.09
CA PHE A 184 7.06 -3.33 -22.53
C PHE A 184 7.52 -3.18 -23.99
N LEU A 185 6.59 -2.83 -24.89
CA LEU A 185 6.89 -2.60 -26.31
C LEU A 185 7.74 -1.34 -26.53
N GLY A 186 7.44 -0.25 -25.80
CA GLY A 186 8.23 0.97 -25.84
C GLY A 186 9.68 0.78 -25.38
N GLY A 187 9.89 -0.11 -24.39
CA GLY A 187 11.22 -0.51 -23.96
C GLY A 187 12.04 -1.27 -25.02
N LEU A 188 11.39 -1.83 -26.03
CA LEU A 188 12.06 -2.42 -27.20
C LEU A 188 12.51 -1.37 -28.21
N VAL A 189 11.65 -0.38 -28.49
CA VAL A 189 11.84 0.61 -29.57
C VAL A 189 12.55 1.88 -29.06
N TRP A 190 12.17 2.39 -27.89
CA TRP A 190 12.65 3.66 -27.31
C TRP A 190 13.31 3.47 -25.95
N LYS A 191 14.36 2.65 -25.89
CA LYS A 191 15.06 2.29 -24.66
C LYS A 191 15.45 3.50 -23.78
N SER A 192 15.86 4.61 -24.38
CA SER A 192 16.26 5.83 -23.67
C SER A 192 15.11 6.53 -22.96
N LYS A 193 13.88 6.44 -23.46
CA LYS A 193 12.69 7.08 -22.88
C LYS A 193 12.08 6.27 -21.73
N PHE A 194 12.27 4.95 -21.71
CA PHE A 194 11.67 4.05 -20.72
C PHE A 194 12.66 3.55 -19.66
N ASN A 195 13.96 3.60 -19.90
CA ASN A 195 15.02 3.12 -19.01
C ASN A 195 15.81 4.28 -18.37
N SER A 196 15.17 5.03 -17.48
CA SER A 196 15.84 6.05 -16.67
C SER A 196 16.38 5.45 -15.37
N GLY A 197 17.23 4.42 -15.47
CA GLY A 197 17.92 3.82 -14.32
C GLY A 197 19.00 4.75 -13.78
N SER A 198 18.88 5.23 -12.57
CA SER A 198 19.97 5.86 -11.83
C SER A 198 21.04 4.80 -11.52
N LYS A 199 22.25 5.01 -12.03
CA LYS A 199 23.45 4.31 -11.55
C LYS A 199 23.82 4.93 -10.20
N GLU A 200 23.28 4.44 -9.11
CA GLU A 200 23.79 4.76 -7.79
C GLU A 200 24.93 3.78 -7.45
N HIS A 201 26.15 4.31 -7.44
CA HIS A 201 27.29 3.66 -6.84
C HIS A 201 27.17 3.88 -5.32
N SER A 202 26.66 2.91 -4.62
CA SER A 202 26.66 2.91 -3.14
C SER A 202 27.98 2.31 -2.66
N ALA A 203 28.65 3.01 -1.74
CA ALA A 203 29.82 2.49 -1.04
C ALA A 203 29.43 1.21 -0.29
N SER A 204 30.25 0.18 -0.37
CA SER A 204 30.06 -1.10 0.34
C SER A 204 30.19 -0.87 1.85
N THR A 205 29.09 -0.91 2.58
CA THR A 205 29.07 -0.94 4.05
C THR A 205 29.03 -2.39 4.53
N LEU A 206 29.84 -2.72 5.51
CA LEU A 206 29.81 -4.03 6.18
C LEU A 206 28.45 -4.28 6.81
N SER A 207 27.77 -5.34 6.38
CA SER A 207 26.42 -5.72 6.84
C SER A 207 26.32 -7.24 6.93
N VAL A 208 25.34 -7.76 7.71
CA VAL A 208 25.08 -9.20 7.84
C VAL A 208 24.79 -9.85 6.49
N ILE A 209 23.96 -9.20 5.68
CA ILE A 209 23.66 -9.59 4.31
C ILE A 209 24.31 -8.55 3.38
N GLY A 210 25.60 -8.79 3.03
CA GLY A 210 26.40 -7.93 2.16
C GLY A 210 26.26 -8.26 0.67
N ASP A 211 26.89 -7.44 -0.15
CA ASP A 211 26.87 -7.57 -1.63
C ASP A 211 27.77 -8.70 -2.14
N ASP A 212 28.88 -8.98 -1.42
CA ASP A 212 29.90 -9.96 -1.81
C ASP A 212 29.73 -11.35 -1.20
N GLY A 213 28.66 -11.56 -0.41
CA GLY A 213 28.35 -12.84 0.23
C GLY A 213 27.64 -13.80 -0.72
N GLU A 214 27.97 -15.10 -0.64
CA GLU A 214 27.16 -16.14 -1.29
C GLU A 214 25.69 -16.02 -0.88
N SER A 215 24.81 -16.07 -1.84
CA SER A 215 23.37 -16.06 -1.59
C SER A 215 23.00 -17.25 -0.68
N PRO A 216 22.27 -17.05 0.42
CA PRO A 216 21.92 -18.15 1.34
C PRO A 216 21.35 -19.34 0.57
N PRO A 217 21.67 -20.59 0.93
CA PRO A 217 21.26 -21.78 0.17
C PRO A 217 19.75 -21.89 -0.06
N HIS A 218 18.95 -21.33 0.84
CA HIS A 218 17.47 -21.33 0.72
C HIS A 218 16.95 -20.35 -0.33
N THR A 219 17.78 -19.47 -0.87
CA THR A 219 17.42 -18.49 -1.92
C THR A 219 17.67 -19.02 -3.33
N GLN A 220 18.18 -20.24 -3.48
CA GLN A 220 18.41 -20.82 -4.81
C GLN A 220 17.08 -21.25 -5.47
N PRO A 221 16.91 -21.01 -6.78
CA PRO A 221 15.76 -21.43 -7.55
C PRO A 221 15.59 -22.95 -7.53
N ASN A 222 14.38 -23.43 -7.24
CA ASN A 222 14.06 -24.86 -7.26
C ASN A 222 12.57 -25.04 -7.66
N LEU A 223 12.32 -25.77 -8.75
CA LEU A 223 10.98 -25.96 -9.29
C LEU A 223 10.06 -26.71 -8.31
N ALA A 224 10.55 -27.73 -7.61
CA ALA A 224 9.76 -28.47 -6.62
C ALA A 224 9.36 -27.58 -5.44
N ARG A 225 10.25 -26.67 -5.02
CA ARG A 225 9.93 -25.64 -4.02
C ARG A 225 8.91 -24.65 -4.57
N ALA A 226 9.08 -24.15 -5.79
CA ALA A 226 8.17 -23.22 -6.43
C ALA A 226 6.75 -23.82 -6.51
N PHE A 227 6.61 -25.08 -6.91
CA PHE A 227 5.32 -25.77 -6.95
C PHE A 227 4.70 -25.86 -5.55
N ARG A 228 5.45 -26.33 -4.54
CA ARG A 228 4.94 -26.45 -3.16
C ARG A 228 4.51 -25.10 -2.58
N VAL A 229 5.31 -24.06 -2.79
CA VAL A 229 4.97 -22.69 -2.37
C VAL A 229 3.69 -22.21 -3.06
N SER A 230 3.57 -22.42 -4.37
CA SER A 230 2.38 -22.01 -5.13
C SER A 230 1.13 -22.72 -4.63
N VAL A 231 1.17 -24.05 -4.48
CA VAL A 231 0.03 -24.83 -3.99
C VAL A 231 -0.36 -24.38 -2.58
N LEU A 232 0.60 -24.27 -1.66
CA LEU A 232 0.33 -23.88 -0.28
C LEU A 232 -0.34 -22.50 -0.20
N TRP A 233 0.29 -21.48 -0.82
CA TRP A 233 -0.18 -20.12 -0.68
C TRP A 233 -1.44 -19.81 -1.48
N LEU A 234 -1.64 -20.47 -2.64
CA LEU A 234 -2.92 -20.42 -3.38
C LEU A 234 -4.04 -21.06 -2.57
N THR A 235 -3.79 -22.21 -1.95
CA THR A 235 -4.77 -22.86 -1.07
C THR A 235 -5.11 -21.95 0.11
N LEU A 236 -4.11 -21.43 0.83
CA LEU A 236 -4.34 -20.50 1.94
C LEU A 236 -5.09 -19.23 1.51
N TRP A 237 -4.81 -18.70 0.34
CA TRP A 237 -5.48 -17.52 -0.19
C TRP A 237 -6.94 -17.77 -0.54
N LEU A 238 -7.21 -18.85 -1.30
CA LEU A 238 -8.52 -19.08 -1.90
C LEU A 238 -9.49 -19.84 -0.96
N THR A 239 -8.97 -20.68 -0.06
CA THR A 239 -9.82 -21.51 0.83
C THR A 239 -10.82 -20.70 1.65
N PRO A 240 -10.48 -19.58 2.31
CA PRO A 240 -11.47 -18.81 3.07
C PRO A 240 -12.60 -18.27 2.19
N ILE A 241 -12.31 -17.86 0.95
CA ILE A 241 -13.32 -17.38 0.00
C ILE A 241 -14.26 -18.53 -0.38
N LEU A 242 -13.71 -19.70 -0.69
CA LEU A 242 -14.50 -20.87 -1.07
C LEU A 242 -15.37 -21.37 0.09
N ILE A 243 -14.86 -21.36 1.32
CA ILE A 243 -15.62 -21.70 2.52
C ILE A 243 -16.81 -20.74 2.68
N VAL A 244 -16.57 -19.45 2.54
CA VAL A 244 -17.62 -18.44 2.65
C VAL A 244 -18.66 -18.62 1.55
N GLY A 245 -18.24 -18.84 0.30
CA GLY A 245 -19.16 -19.13 -0.81
C GLY A 245 -20.02 -20.35 -0.56
N ALA A 246 -19.42 -21.44 -0.05
CA ALA A 246 -20.13 -22.68 0.25
C ALA A 246 -21.12 -22.56 1.43
N VAL A 247 -20.75 -21.77 2.47
CA VAL A 247 -21.56 -21.63 3.71
C VAL A 247 -22.60 -20.53 3.61
N ARG A 248 -22.25 -19.39 2.99
CA ARG A 248 -23.10 -18.20 2.91
C ARG A 248 -23.76 -17.99 1.55
N GLY A 249 -23.34 -18.76 0.54
CA GLY A 249 -23.79 -18.62 -0.84
C GLY A 249 -22.82 -17.78 -1.69
N TRP A 250 -22.78 -18.14 -2.98
CA TRP A 250 -21.88 -17.53 -3.98
C TRP A 250 -22.28 -16.09 -4.37
N GLU A 251 -23.48 -15.67 -4.01
CA GLU A 251 -23.97 -14.29 -4.23
C GLU A 251 -23.85 -13.41 -2.97
N SER A 252 -23.42 -13.97 -1.83
CA SER A 252 -23.29 -13.24 -0.58
C SER A 252 -22.28 -12.11 -0.67
N THR A 253 -22.51 -11.04 0.09
CA THR A 253 -21.62 -9.89 0.21
C THR A 253 -20.20 -10.32 0.61
N LEU A 254 -20.07 -11.19 1.59
CA LEU A 254 -18.79 -11.71 2.06
C LEU A 254 -18.01 -12.47 0.97
N PHE A 255 -18.69 -13.26 0.14
CA PHE A 255 -18.05 -13.94 -1.00
C PHE A 255 -17.60 -12.92 -2.07
N LYS A 256 -18.48 -11.96 -2.41
CA LYS A 256 -18.17 -10.90 -3.37
C LYS A 256 -16.99 -10.04 -2.91
N GLU A 257 -16.91 -9.72 -1.63
CA GLU A 257 -15.76 -9.03 -1.02
C GLU A 257 -14.48 -9.84 -1.20
N GLY A 258 -14.49 -11.11 -0.82
CA GLY A 258 -13.33 -12.00 -0.99
C GLY A 258 -12.84 -12.07 -2.43
N LEU A 259 -13.76 -12.22 -3.38
CA LEU A 259 -13.44 -12.29 -4.80
C LEU A 259 -12.94 -10.95 -5.36
N PHE A 260 -13.63 -9.86 -5.03
CA PHE A 260 -13.28 -8.52 -5.50
C PHE A 260 -11.92 -8.06 -4.97
N PHE A 261 -11.68 -8.19 -3.67
CA PHE A 261 -10.40 -7.76 -3.08
C PHE A 261 -9.24 -8.68 -3.50
N SER A 262 -9.49 -9.97 -3.79
CA SER A 262 -8.50 -10.83 -4.46
C SER A 262 -8.09 -10.30 -5.83
N LYS A 263 -9.06 -9.88 -6.65
CA LYS A 263 -8.79 -9.24 -7.95
C LYS A 263 -8.03 -7.92 -7.77
N ALA A 264 -8.46 -7.09 -6.81
CA ALA A 264 -7.79 -5.83 -6.48
C ALA A 264 -6.33 -6.06 -6.07
N ALA A 265 -6.04 -7.07 -5.25
CA ALA A 265 -4.68 -7.40 -4.82
C ALA A 265 -3.74 -7.74 -6.00
N VAL A 266 -4.25 -8.46 -7.01
CA VAL A 266 -3.46 -8.83 -8.21
C VAL A 266 -3.20 -7.66 -9.15
N VAL A 267 -4.09 -6.67 -9.18
CA VAL A 267 -3.93 -5.49 -10.07
C VAL A 267 -3.34 -4.27 -9.35
N THR A 268 -2.97 -4.40 -8.09
CA THR A 268 -2.35 -3.32 -7.30
C THR A 268 -0.87 -3.24 -7.64
N PHE A 269 -0.50 -2.38 -8.57
CA PHE A 269 0.89 -2.03 -8.90
C PHE A 269 1.14 -0.55 -8.57
N GLY A 270 2.36 -0.22 -8.12
CA GLY A 270 2.76 1.16 -7.85
C GLY A 270 2.20 1.76 -6.55
N GLY A 271 1.88 0.90 -5.58
CA GLY A 271 1.49 1.28 -4.23
C GLY A 271 -0.01 1.38 -3.98
N ALA A 272 -0.36 1.55 -2.70
CA ALA A 272 -1.74 1.51 -2.23
C ALA A 272 -2.65 2.54 -2.90
N TYR A 273 -2.16 3.77 -3.13
CA TYR A 273 -2.97 4.82 -3.77
C TYR A 273 -3.45 4.47 -5.18
N ALA A 274 -2.73 3.59 -5.88
CA ALA A 274 -3.05 3.21 -7.25
C ALA A 274 -4.39 2.48 -7.37
N VAL A 275 -4.72 1.61 -6.44
CA VAL A 275 -5.93 0.79 -6.47
C VAL A 275 -7.14 1.48 -5.86
N LEU A 276 -6.94 2.52 -5.03
CA LEU A 276 -8.03 3.19 -4.32
C LEU A 276 -9.13 3.75 -5.23
N PRO A 277 -8.83 4.39 -6.38
CA PRO A 277 -9.88 4.83 -7.31
C PRO A 277 -10.76 3.68 -7.80
N TYR A 278 -10.16 2.54 -8.09
CA TYR A 278 -10.86 1.34 -8.52
C TYR A 278 -11.77 0.79 -7.40
N VAL A 279 -11.22 0.69 -6.20
CA VAL A 279 -11.99 0.23 -5.04
C VAL A 279 -13.13 1.19 -4.73
N ALA A 280 -12.87 2.49 -4.71
CA ALA A 280 -13.89 3.51 -4.47
C ALA A 280 -15.03 3.43 -5.50
N GLN A 281 -14.69 3.31 -6.79
CA GLN A 281 -15.67 3.19 -7.87
C GLN A 281 -16.53 1.94 -7.71
N GLN A 282 -15.92 0.79 -7.45
CA GLN A 282 -16.64 -0.47 -7.31
C GLN A 282 -17.48 -0.52 -6.04
N ALA A 283 -16.91 -0.11 -4.89
CA ALA A 283 -17.61 -0.13 -3.61
C ALA A 283 -18.81 0.83 -3.56
N LEU A 284 -18.73 1.99 -4.25
CA LEU A 284 -19.80 2.99 -4.25
C LEU A 284 -20.86 2.71 -5.31
N PHE A 285 -20.45 2.39 -6.55
CA PHE A 285 -21.37 2.41 -7.69
C PHE A 285 -21.78 1.03 -8.17
N HIS A 286 -20.97 0.00 -7.95
CA HIS A 286 -21.28 -1.35 -8.42
C HIS A 286 -21.87 -2.22 -7.31
N TYR A 287 -21.23 -2.26 -6.16
CA TYR A 287 -21.64 -3.12 -5.05
C TYR A 287 -22.51 -2.42 -4.00
N GLY A 288 -22.48 -1.09 -3.92
CA GLY A 288 -23.20 -0.34 -2.89
C GLY A 288 -22.69 -0.55 -1.45
N TRP A 289 -21.43 -1.02 -1.30
CA TRP A 289 -20.82 -1.28 0.02
C TRP A 289 -20.53 -0.01 0.82
N LEU A 290 -20.38 1.11 0.13
CA LEU A 290 -20.11 2.40 0.76
C LEU A 290 -21.14 3.43 0.34
N LYS A 291 -21.48 4.32 1.27
CA LYS A 291 -22.21 5.57 1.01
C LYS A 291 -21.23 6.66 0.53
N PRO A 292 -21.72 7.69 -0.18
CA PRO A 292 -20.89 8.84 -0.54
C PRO A 292 -20.20 9.45 0.68
N GLY A 293 -18.90 9.70 0.56
CA GLY A 293 -18.06 10.24 1.64
C GLY A 293 -17.35 9.18 2.50
N GLN A 294 -17.91 7.98 2.65
CA GLN A 294 -17.31 6.95 3.52
C GLN A 294 -15.93 6.49 3.05
N MET A 295 -15.66 6.51 1.75
CA MET A 295 -14.31 6.18 1.26
C MET A 295 -13.25 7.17 1.76
N MET A 296 -13.58 8.45 1.86
CA MET A 296 -12.68 9.47 2.41
C MET A 296 -12.50 9.31 3.91
N ASP A 297 -13.58 9.02 4.62
CA ASP A 297 -13.55 8.76 6.06
C ASP A 297 -12.66 7.54 6.37
N GLY A 298 -12.84 6.45 5.63
CA GLY A 298 -12.02 5.24 5.75
C GLY A 298 -10.55 5.48 5.41
N LEU A 299 -10.26 6.30 4.39
CA LEU A 299 -8.88 6.66 4.05
C LEU A 299 -8.25 7.52 5.17
N GLY A 300 -9.01 8.45 5.75
CA GLY A 300 -8.57 9.22 6.91
C GLY A 300 -8.22 8.33 8.10
N LEU A 301 -9.06 7.34 8.39
CA LEU A 301 -8.79 6.36 9.45
C LEU A 301 -7.55 5.52 9.16
N ALA A 302 -7.37 5.07 7.93
CA ALA A 302 -6.20 4.28 7.54
C ALA A 302 -4.89 5.07 7.62
N GLU A 303 -4.91 6.37 7.28
CA GLU A 303 -3.74 7.26 7.39
C GLU A 303 -3.34 7.55 8.85
N THR A 304 -4.28 7.46 9.80
CA THR A 304 -4.01 7.60 11.23
C THR A 304 -3.57 6.28 11.89
N THR A 305 -3.69 5.17 11.19
CA THR A 305 -3.39 3.84 11.71
C THR A 305 -1.96 3.44 11.32
N PRO A 306 -1.15 2.83 12.22
CA PRO A 306 0.12 2.26 11.82
C PRO A 306 -0.09 1.10 10.85
N GLY A 307 0.85 0.86 9.94
CA GLY A 307 0.77 -0.22 8.97
C GLY A 307 0.46 0.21 7.54
N PRO A 308 0.26 -0.73 6.61
CA PRO A 308 0.11 -0.41 5.20
C PRO A 308 -1.14 0.44 4.92
N LEU A 309 -1.02 1.51 4.14
CA LEU A 309 -2.15 2.36 3.77
C LEU A 309 -3.31 1.59 3.11
N ILE A 310 -2.98 0.52 2.37
CA ILE A 310 -3.98 -0.34 1.73
C ILE A 310 -4.93 -1.00 2.74
N MET A 311 -4.65 -0.92 4.05
CA MET A 311 -5.58 -1.35 5.10
C MET A 311 -6.94 -0.64 5.04
N VAL A 312 -7.06 0.47 4.35
CA VAL A 312 -8.37 1.07 4.05
C VAL A 312 -9.35 0.06 3.42
N LEU A 313 -8.85 -0.96 2.71
CA LEU A 313 -9.68 -2.02 2.14
C LEU A 313 -10.39 -2.82 3.24
N GLN A 314 -9.75 -3.02 4.41
CA GLN A 314 -10.40 -3.62 5.58
C GLN A 314 -11.61 -2.79 6.05
N PHE A 315 -11.49 -1.46 6.07
CA PHE A 315 -12.62 -0.58 6.37
C PHE A 315 -13.74 -0.75 5.33
N VAL A 316 -13.40 -0.85 4.05
CA VAL A 316 -14.41 -1.06 2.99
C VAL A 316 -15.15 -2.39 3.18
N GLY A 317 -14.43 -3.49 3.45
CA GLY A 317 -15.04 -4.79 3.72
C GLY A 317 -15.83 -4.79 5.03
N PHE A 318 -15.34 -4.10 6.08
CA PHE A 318 -16.11 -3.91 7.31
C PHE A 318 -17.46 -3.23 7.03
N MET A 319 -17.44 -2.11 6.31
CA MET A 319 -18.64 -1.31 6.02
C MET A 319 -19.60 -2.01 5.05
N GLY A 320 -19.07 -2.72 4.05
CA GLY A 320 -19.87 -3.49 3.10
C GLY A 320 -20.69 -4.56 3.80
N ALA A 321 -20.04 -5.37 4.62
CA ALA A 321 -20.70 -6.42 5.39
C ALA A 321 -21.57 -5.86 6.54
N TRP A 322 -21.21 -4.70 7.14
CA TRP A 322 -22.06 -4.02 8.13
C TRP A 322 -23.39 -3.57 7.53
N GLN A 323 -23.37 -3.02 6.32
CA GLN A 323 -24.56 -2.52 5.62
C GLN A 323 -25.40 -3.66 5.00
N HIS A 324 -24.77 -4.80 4.68
CA HIS A 324 -25.39 -5.96 4.06
C HIS A 324 -25.10 -7.24 4.86
N PRO A 325 -25.65 -7.38 6.09
CA PRO A 325 -25.28 -8.48 7.01
C PRO A 325 -25.92 -9.82 6.63
N GLU A 326 -26.94 -9.84 5.77
CA GLU A 326 -27.55 -11.05 5.18
C GLU A 326 -27.92 -12.12 6.23
N GLY A 327 -28.61 -11.71 7.30
CA GLY A 327 -29.07 -12.59 8.37
C GLY A 327 -28.05 -12.85 9.49
N LEU A 328 -26.85 -12.27 9.44
CA LEU A 328 -25.91 -12.22 10.57
C LEU A 328 -26.17 -10.97 11.43
N ALA A 329 -25.71 -11.00 12.68
CA ALA A 329 -25.58 -9.75 13.44
C ALA A 329 -24.60 -8.82 12.70
N PRO A 330 -24.91 -7.51 12.54
CA PRO A 330 -24.09 -6.59 11.73
C PRO A 330 -22.61 -6.58 12.12
N LEU A 331 -22.30 -6.61 13.42
CA LEU A 331 -20.92 -6.65 13.90
C LEU A 331 -20.19 -7.95 13.51
N VAL A 332 -20.89 -9.08 13.51
CA VAL A 332 -20.33 -10.38 13.13
C VAL A 332 -20.03 -10.37 11.64
N ALA A 333 -20.99 -9.95 10.80
CA ALA A 333 -20.80 -9.83 9.36
C ALA A 333 -19.63 -8.89 9.03
N ALA A 334 -19.59 -7.70 9.62
CA ALA A 334 -18.54 -6.72 9.44
C ALA A 334 -17.17 -7.23 9.86
N THR A 335 -17.09 -7.97 10.97
CA THR A 335 -15.82 -8.58 11.41
C THR A 335 -15.33 -9.61 10.42
N ILE A 336 -16.20 -10.46 9.91
CA ILE A 336 -15.86 -11.47 8.90
C ILE A 336 -15.43 -10.76 7.59
N GLY A 337 -16.18 -9.75 7.12
CA GLY A 337 -15.86 -8.95 5.94
C GLY A 337 -14.48 -8.28 6.05
N ALA A 338 -14.20 -7.64 7.19
CA ALA A 338 -12.90 -7.05 7.49
C ALA A 338 -11.76 -8.07 7.43
N LEU A 339 -11.94 -9.24 8.04
CA LEU A 339 -10.92 -10.30 8.09
C LEU A 339 -10.70 -10.94 6.72
N ILE A 340 -11.76 -11.24 5.96
CA ILE A 340 -11.66 -11.78 4.61
C ILE A 340 -10.93 -10.79 3.71
N THR A 341 -11.35 -9.53 3.70
CA THR A 341 -10.73 -8.48 2.89
C THR A 341 -9.25 -8.34 3.20
N THR A 342 -8.89 -8.30 4.49
CA THR A 342 -7.49 -8.24 4.91
C THR A 342 -6.73 -9.48 4.46
N TRP A 343 -7.30 -10.67 4.68
CA TRP A 343 -6.68 -11.93 4.30
C TRP A 343 -6.34 -11.98 2.81
N VAL A 344 -7.33 -11.71 1.95
CA VAL A 344 -7.15 -11.80 0.50
C VAL A 344 -6.27 -10.69 -0.08
N THR A 345 -6.14 -9.57 0.63
CA THR A 345 -5.26 -8.47 0.22
C THR A 345 -3.78 -8.78 0.50
N PHE A 346 -3.48 -9.40 1.66
CA PHE A 346 -2.11 -9.54 2.14
C PHE A 346 -1.50 -10.92 1.94
N THR A 347 -2.30 -11.98 1.88
CA THR A 347 -1.81 -13.35 1.64
C THR A 347 -1.07 -13.50 0.30
N PRO A 348 -1.52 -12.88 -0.82
CA PRO A 348 -0.78 -12.94 -2.07
C PRO A 348 0.65 -12.40 -2.00
N CYS A 349 0.94 -11.45 -1.11
CA CYS A 349 2.28 -10.91 -0.95
C CYS A 349 3.30 -11.97 -0.51
N PHE A 350 2.88 -12.89 0.35
CA PHE A 350 3.72 -14.02 0.74
C PHE A 350 3.95 -14.97 -0.45
N LEU A 351 2.89 -15.24 -1.24
CA LEU A 351 3.02 -16.03 -2.46
C LEU A 351 4.07 -15.43 -3.40
N TRP A 352 3.92 -14.14 -3.72
CA TRP A 352 4.83 -13.48 -4.65
C TRP A 352 6.27 -13.49 -4.16
N ILE A 353 6.50 -13.15 -2.90
CA ILE A 353 7.86 -13.09 -2.35
C ILE A 353 8.49 -14.48 -2.24
N PHE A 354 7.80 -15.48 -1.72
CA PHE A 354 8.38 -16.81 -1.57
C PHE A 354 8.54 -17.55 -2.91
N LEU A 355 7.71 -17.23 -3.90
CA LEU A 355 7.82 -17.77 -5.25
C LEU A 355 8.93 -17.09 -6.06
N ALA A 356 8.89 -15.74 -6.10
CA ALA A 356 9.73 -14.95 -6.97
C ALA A 356 11.07 -14.54 -6.34
N GLY A 357 11.16 -14.54 -5.01
CA GLY A 357 12.38 -14.15 -4.26
C GLY A 357 13.67 -14.83 -4.73
N PRO A 358 13.70 -16.14 -5.02
CA PRO A 358 14.88 -16.81 -5.56
C PRO A 358 15.32 -16.33 -6.94
N TYR A 359 14.43 -15.73 -7.70
CA TYR A 359 14.70 -15.25 -9.06
C TYR A 359 15.07 -13.77 -9.13
N ILE A 360 15.10 -13.08 -7.99
CA ILE A 360 15.41 -11.64 -7.91
C ILE A 360 16.72 -11.31 -8.65
N GLU A 361 17.78 -12.07 -8.39
CA GLU A 361 19.08 -11.83 -9.01
C GLU A 361 19.04 -12.04 -10.54
N GLN A 362 18.23 -13.00 -11.02
CA GLN A 362 18.07 -13.27 -12.45
C GLN A 362 17.23 -12.20 -13.16
N LEU A 363 16.28 -11.57 -12.45
CA LEU A 363 15.45 -10.49 -12.99
C LEU A 363 16.16 -9.13 -12.95
N ARG A 364 17.30 -9.05 -12.28
CA ARG A 364 18.13 -7.85 -12.19
C ARG A 364 18.56 -7.41 -13.59
N GLY A 365 18.21 -6.20 -13.98
CA GLY A 365 18.61 -5.63 -15.28
C GLY A 365 17.70 -5.97 -16.46
N ASN A 366 16.55 -6.62 -16.25
CA ASN A 366 15.57 -6.81 -17.31
C ASN A 366 14.92 -5.48 -17.70
N GLN A 367 15.50 -4.83 -18.72
CA GLN A 367 15.09 -3.50 -19.18
C GLN A 367 13.62 -3.44 -19.64
N ARG A 368 13.06 -4.52 -20.20
CA ARG A 368 11.68 -4.57 -20.69
C ARG A 368 10.68 -4.54 -19.54
N LEU A 369 10.97 -5.30 -18.49
CA LEU A 369 10.13 -5.32 -17.29
C LEU A 369 10.18 -3.97 -16.57
N THR A 370 11.36 -3.38 -16.44
CA THR A 370 11.53 -2.03 -15.87
C THR A 370 10.76 -0.98 -16.69
N ALA A 371 10.78 -1.07 -18.02
CA ALA A 371 10.04 -0.18 -18.90
C ALA A 371 8.52 -0.32 -18.73
N ALA A 372 8.00 -1.55 -18.67
CA ALA A 372 6.59 -1.81 -18.42
C ALA A 372 6.12 -1.16 -17.11
N LEU A 373 6.88 -1.32 -16.04
CA LEU A 373 6.55 -0.79 -14.74
C LEU A 373 6.65 0.74 -14.66
N SER A 374 7.65 1.32 -15.32
CA SER A 374 7.76 2.77 -15.44
C SER A 374 6.51 3.35 -16.11
N ALA A 375 6.02 2.71 -17.17
CA ALA A 375 4.80 3.11 -17.85
C ALA A 375 3.53 2.92 -16.98
N ILE A 376 3.42 1.79 -16.26
CA ILE A 376 2.34 1.54 -15.29
C ILE A 376 2.36 2.64 -14.21
N THR A 377 3.51 2.92 -13.61
CA THR A 377 3.63 3.94 -12.57
C THR A 377 3.27 5.33 -13.09
N ALA A 378 3.64 5.67 -14.32
CA ALA A 378 3.24 6.92 -14.96
C ALA A 378 1.73 7.00 -15.16
N ALA A 379 1.09 5.95 -15.68
CA ALA A 379 -0.37 5.90 -15.84
C ALA A 379 -1.11 6.05 -14.50
N ILE A 380 -0.57 5.44 -13.44
CA ILE A 380 -1.12 5.53 -12.08
C ILE A 380 -1.18 6.98 -11.57
N VAL A 381 -0.24 7.85 -11.95
CA VAL A 381 -0.31 9.29 -11.58
C VAL A 381 -1.62 9.91 -12.08
N GLY A 382 -2.01 9.61 -13.32
CA GLY A 382 -3.29 10.07 -13.89
C GLY A 382 -4.50 9.50 -13.16
N VAL A 383 -4.45 8.22 -12.78
CA VAL A 383 -5.53 7.55 -12.03
C VAL A 383 -5.69 8.13 -10.62
N VAL A 384 -4.59 8.39 -9.91
CA VAL A 384 -4.64 9.00 -8.56
C VAL A 384 -5.07 10.47 -8.64
N LEU A 385 -4.69 11.18 -9.70
CA LEU A 385 -5.19 12.54 -9.96
C LEU A 385 -6.72 12.53 -10.15
N ASN A 386 -7.27 11.55 -10.86
CA ASN A 386 -8.73 11.41 -11.00
C ASN A 386 -9.40 11.23 -9.61
N LEU A 387 -8.82 10.44 -8.71
CA LEU A 387 -9.32 10.29 -7.34
C LEU A 387 -9.27 11.61 -6.57
N ALA A 388 -8.17 12.36 -6.68
CA ALA A 388 -8.03 13.66 -6.03
C ALA A 388 -9.09 14.67 -6.52
N VAL A 389 -9.33 14.72 -7.82
CA VAL A 389 -10.36 15.55 -8.43
C VAL A 389 -11.75 15.15 -7.94
N TRP A 390 -12.05 13.86 -7.93
CA TRP A 390 -13.33 13.35 -7.45
C TRP A 390 -13.57 13.64 -5.97
N PHE A 391 -12.55 13.49 -5.12
CA PHE A 391 -12.62 13.87 -3.70
C PHE A 391 -12.83 15.38 -3.55
N GLY A 392 -12.06 16.19 -4.27
CA GLY A 392 -12.19 17.65 -4.24
C GLY A 392 -13.59 18.11 -4.56
N PHE A 393 -14.19 17.59 -5.63
CA PHE A 393 -15.57 17.94 -5.98
C PHE A 393 -16.56 17.61 -4.87
N ARG A 394 -16.44 16.46 -4.23
CA ARG A 394 -17.38 16.05 -3.17
C ARG A 394 -17.18 16.78 -1.84
N VAL A 395 -15.97 17.22 -1.57
CA VAL A 395 -15.64 17.94 -0.33
C VAL A 395 -15.96 19.42 -0.46
N PHE A 396 -15.64 20.03 -1.61
CA PHE A 396 -15.78 21.45 -1.80
C PHE A 396 -17.18 21.87 -2.25
N PHE A 397 -17.93 20.93 -2.84
CA PHE A 397 -19.30 21.14 -3.33
C PHE A 397 -20.25 20.04 -2.80
N PRO A 398 -20.49 19.98 -1.48
CA PRO A 398 -21.24 18.88 -0.85
C PRO A 398 -22.72 18.88 -1.28
N VAL A 399 -23.27 20.04 -1.58
CA VAL A 399 -24.65 20.23 -2.11
C VAL A 399 -24.58 21.05 -3.39
N SER A 400 -25.41 20.72 -4.36
CA SER A 400 -25.47 21.45 -5.64
C SER A 400 -25.67 22.96 -5.41
N GLY A 401 -24.75 23.78 -5.91
CA GLY A 401 -24.80 25.24 -5.80
C GLY A 401 -24.21 25.82 -4.52
N THR A 402 -23.73 25.04 -3.58
CA THR A 402 -23.05 25.53 -2.36
C THR A 402 -21.55 25.24 -2.40
N VAL A 403 -20.75 26.19 -1.93
CA VAL A 403 -19.29 26.07 -1.81
C VAL A 403 -18.95 25.98 -0.34
N ASP A 404 -18.25 24.92 0.06
CA ASP A 404 -17.73 24.76 1.40
C ASP A 404 -16.37 25.46 1.54
N TRP A 405 -16.41 26.77 1.89
CA TRP A 405 -15.20 27.58 2.05
C TRP A 405 -14.30 27.10 3.18
N PHE A 406 -14.87 26.56 4.27
CA PHE A 406 -14.07 25.99 5.35
C PHE A 406 -13.27 24.80 4.85
N ALA A 407 -13.89 23.89 4.11
CA ALA A 407 -13.24 22.73 3.55
C ALA A 407 -12.13 23.12 2.55
N ILE A 408 -12.37 24.14 1.70
CA ILE A 408 -11.36 24.64 0.75
C ILE A 408 -10.14 25.20 1.49
N LEU A 409 -10.37 26.06 2.47
CA LEU A 409 -9.30 26.71 3.24
C LEU A 409 -8.50 25.69 4.05
N LEU A 410 -9.18 24.74 4.69
CA LEU A 410 -8.55 23.67 5.46
C LEU A 410 -7.72 22.74 4.57
N CYS A 411 -8.25 22.39 3.38
CA CYS A 411 -7.51 21.60 2.39
C CYS A 411 -6.24 22.34 1.92
N ALA A 412 -6.36 23.63 1.59
CA ALA A 412 -5.23 24.43 1.17
C ALA A 412 -4.17 24.56 2.27
N ALA A 413 -4.59 24.80 3.52
CA ALA A 413 -3.71 24.87 4.67
C ALA A 413 -2.97 23.54 4.91
N ALA A 414 -3.69 22.39 4.89
CA ALA A 414 -3.13 21.06 5.01
C ALA A 414 -2.12 20.76 3.88
N PHE A 415 -2.47 21.12 2.64
CA PHE A 415 -1.61 20.92 1.48
C PHE A 415 -0.31 21.73 1.57
N VAL A 416 -0.39 23.02 1.96
CA VAL A 416 0.78 23.88 2.18
C VAL A 416 1.63 23.36 3.34
N ALA A 417 1.00 22.92 4.44
CA ALA A 417 1.68 22.34 5.59
C ALA A 417 2.55 21.15 5.18
N MET A 418 2.01 20.24 4.39
CA MET A 418 2.75 19.06 3.94
C MET A 418 3.80 19.37 2.87
N LEU A 419 3.50 20.22 1.86
CA LEU A 419 4.41 20.47 0.75
C LEU A 419 5.52 21.48 1.10
N ARG A 420 5.17 22.56 1.78
CA ARG A 420 6.10 23.68 2.04
C ARG A 420 6.85 23.51 3.35
N TYR A 421 6.13 23.10 4.40
CA TYR A 421 6.68 22.94 5.75
C TYR A 421 7.08 21.50 6.08
N LYS A 422 6.78 20.54 5.17
CA LYS A 422 7.11 19.11 5.32
C LYS A 422 6.56 18.51 6.63
N ILE A 423 5.42 19.02 7.08
CA ILE A 423 4.73 18.46 8.25
C ILE A 423 4.23 17.07 7.90
N ASP A 424 4.42 16.11 8.79
CA ASP A 424 3.96 14.74 8.63
C ASP A 424 2.44 14.65 8.59
N ILE A 425 1.94 13.54 8.03
CA ILE A 425 0.50 13.31 7.81
C ILE A 425 -0.27 13.33 9.13
N ILE A 426 0.24 12.69 10.19
CA ILE A 426 -0.47 12.53 11.47
C ILE A 426 -0.81 13.88 12.12
N PRO A 427 0.13 14.82 12.32
CA PRO A 427 -0.19 16.15 12.84
C PRO A 427 -1.22 16.91 11.99
N VAL A 428 -1.16 16.76 10.66
CA VAL A 428 -2.12 17.39 9.74
C VAL A 428 -3.52 16.83 9.96
N ILE A 429 -3.66 15.52 10.09
CA ILE A 429 -4.95 14.85 10.32
C ILE A 429 -5.52 15.26 11.68
N ILE A 430 -4.72 15.19 12.75
CA ILE A 430 -5.17 15.56 14.10
C ILE A 430 -5.59 17.03 14.14
N GLY A 431 -4.78 17.93 13.59
CA GLY A 431 -5.11 19.35 13.52
C GLY A 431 -6.40 19.62 12.74
N SER A 432 -6.59 18.93 11.62
CA SER A 432 -7.80 19.05 10.80
C SER A 432 -9.05 18.51 11.51
N ALA A 433 -8.93 17.42 12.25
CA ALA A 433 -9.99 16.84 13.06
C ALA A 433 -10.43 17.84 14.18
N ILE A 434 -9.46 18.44 14.89
CA ILE A 434 -9.72 19.44 15.93
C ILE A 434 -10.38 20.68 15.32
N LEU A 435 -9.90 21.17 14.17
CA LEU A 435 -10.49 22.33 13.49
C LEU A 435 -11.92 22.04 13.02
N GLY A 436 -12.19 20.85 12.49
CA GLY A 436 -13.54 20.43 12.10
C GLY A 436 -14.50 20.37 13.29
N LEU A 437 -14.04 19.80 14.41
CA LEU A 437 -14.82 19.76 15.65
C LEU A 437 -15.11 21.18 16.18
N SER A 438 -14.08 22.02 16.26
CA SER A 438 -14.22 23.41 16.74
C SER A 438 -15.17 24.23 15.86
N TYR A 439 -15.09 24.08 14.55
CA TYR A 439 -15.95 24.78 13.58
C TYR A 439 -17.42 24.41 13.77
N ASN A 440 -17.74 23.11 13.92
CA ASN A 440 -19.11 22.66 14.15
C ASN A 440 -19.65 23.11 15.50
N LEU A 441 -18.83 23.10 16.55
CA LEU A 441 -19.25 23.61 17.87
C LEU A 441 -19.55 25.11 17.85
N MET A 442 -18.75 25.92 17.10
CA MET A 442 -18.99 27.36 16.94
C MET A 442 -20.29 27.68 16.18
N LEU A 443 -20.69 26.81 15.22
CA LEU A 443 -21.91 26.99 14.46
C LEU A 443 -23.16 26.48 15.18
N GLY A 444 -23.03 25.89 16.37
CA GLY A 444 -24.15 25.31 17.12
C GLY A 444 -24.79 24.09 16.44
N LEU A 445 -24.04 23.39 15.57
CA LEU A 445 -24.48 22.21 14.85
C LEU A 445 -24.16 20.91 15.62
N GLY A 446 -23.81 21.02 16.91
CA GLY A 446 -23.47 19.92 17.81
C GLY A 446 -24.66 19.30 18.55
#